data_e6fb69e6e35451fdc2b93b98da41ff0f
#
_entry.id   e6fb69e6e35451fdc2b93b98da41ff0f
#
_cell.length_a   1.000
_cell.length_b   1.000
_cell.length_c   1.000
_cell.angle_alpha   90.00
_cell.angle_beta   90.00
_cell.angle_gamma   90.00
#
_symmetry.space_group_name_H-M   'P 1'
#
loop_
_entity.id
_entity.type
_entity.pdbx_description
1 polymer ?
#
loop_
_entity_poly.entity_id
_entity_poly.type
_entity_poly.pdbx_seq_one_letter_code
_entity_poly.pdbx_strand_id
1 'polypeptide(L)'
;MKRNLRLLLVKILVKIILLVVGIGFLLFYFFEGLKFEILGGAIGAMVAAVGADFVTSILLLREEKIKLGSDNFHYDAVFYKKRLSIGGGETHIWYDAVKHDGAAYVVRDDPHKYFEPDSVVRNNFGAIMEAHRASFVANPMMIRLDDYRREEDGTITLFTSRTAFYNDLVTNRAMDYKFNGDMSVREIYESGRYLSPLGKSKLSNHIGFGAFIFYGNSMIVTHRGGNATLSKNQFTSALAFGFLEDDLRKIHDPFDEDGEPKASERFPVLTTDDLMVGILLVRMAGLLDMSIPKVRELHARNKIHIHLLGFGQLVYTGGKPQFYFAIVIDEDVELCHKGPSCRRKDEIDFNKDIVFADGMTLVKNGGHVLRLRKHGSGKTVKAEAEKSFFINYWHLLEMPRIEGVPDWVYECKAL
;
A
#
# COMPACT_ATOMS: atom_id res chain seq x y z
N MET A 1 -5.11 1.23 -15.77
CA MET A 1 -4.02 0.85 -16.73
C MET A 1 -4.40 1.04 -18.20
N LYS A 2 -5.43 0.35 -18.75
CA LYS A 2 -5.79 0.47 -20.20
C LYS A 2 -6.09 1.90 -20.67
N ARG A 3 -6.72 2.77 -19.87
CA ARG A 3 -7.05 4.16 -20.26
C ARG A 3 -5.82 5.07 -20.33
N ASN A 4 -4.88 4.94 -19.39
CA ASN A 4 -3.64 5.72 -19.39
C ASN A 4 -2.70 5.26 -20.51
N LEU A 5 -2.63 3.94 -20.77
CA LEU A 5 -1.87 3.40 -21.91
C LEU A 5 -2.45 3.88 -23.26
N ARG A 6 -3.80 3.90 -23.40
CA ARG A 6 -4.44 4.46 -24.61
C ARG A 6 -4.14 5.95 -24.77
N LEU A 7 -4.23 6.75 -23.70
CA LEU A 7 -3.87 8.17 -23.73
C LEU A 7 -2.40 8.39 -24.09
N LEU A 8 -1.51 7.57 -23.58
CA LEU A 8 -0.09 7.63 -23.88
C LEU A 8 0.18 7.21 -25.34
N LEU A 9 -0.45 6.14 -25.81
CA LEU A 9 -0.36 5.72 -27.24
C LEU A 9 -0.90 6.79 -28.17
N VAL A 10 -2.00 7.47 -27.83
CA VAL A 10 -2.54 8.60 -28.61
C VAL A 10 -1.53 9.76 -28.63
N LYS A 11 -0.92 10.12 -27.49
CA LYS A 11 0.12 11.16 -27.44
C LYS A 11 1.33 10.81 -28.31
N ILE A 12 1.79 9.56 -28.29
CA ILE A 12 2.88 9.08 -29.15
C ILE A 12 2.50 9.15 -30.62
N LEU A 13 1.29 8.68 -30.97
CA LEU A 13 0.81 8.73 -32.35
C LEU A 13 0.73 10.15 -32.87
N VAL A 14 0.22 11.10 -32.07
CA VAL A 14 0.19 12.53 -32.44
C VAL A 14 1.60 13.06 -32.66
N LYS A 15 2.58 12.70 -31.84
CA LYS A 15 3.98 13.13 -32.01
C LYS A 15 4.62 12.56 -33.28
N ILE A 16 4.33 11.27 -33.59
CA ILE A 16 4.77 10.65 -34.84
C ILE A 16 4.20 11.41 -36.05
N ILE A 17 2.91 11.72 -36.03
CA ILE A 17 2.24 12.46 -37.12
C ILE A 17 2.90 13.83 -37.28
N LEU A 18 3.10 14.58 -36.18
CA LEU A 18 3.76 15.90 -36.21
C LEU A 18 5.19 15.82 -36.75
N LEU A 19 5.94 14.81 -36.37
CA LEU A 19 7.30 14.57 -36.86
C LEU A 19 7.32 14.28 -38.35
N VAL A 20 6.43 13.40 -38.84
CA VAL A 20 6.32 13.06 -40.27
C VAL A 20 5.90 14.28 -41.11
N VAL A 21 4.92 15.04 -40.64
CA VAL A 21 4.49 16.28 -41.27
C VAL A 21 5.63 17.32 -41.31
N GLY A 22 6.35 17.49 -40.19
CA GLY A 22 7.49 18.41 -40.11
C GLY A 22 8.63 18.02 -41.06
N ILE A 23 8.96 16.71 -41.12
CA ILE A 23 9.96 16.20 -42.08
C ILE A 23 9.47 16.41 -43.53
N GLY A 24 8.19 16.13 -43.81
CA GLY A 24 7.59 16.36 -45.12
C GLY A 24 7.71 17.83 -45.56
N PHE A 25 7.42 18.78 -44.65
CA PHE A 25 7.61 20.21 -44.91
C PHE A 25 9.06 20.59 -45.13
N LEU A 26 10.00 20.04 -44.39
CA LEU A 26 11.44 20.26 -44.59
C LEU A 26 11.90 19.76 -45.96
N LEU A 27 11.51 18.55 -46.35
CA LEU A 27 11.84 17.99 -47.66
C LEU A 27 11.22 18.83 -48.77
N PHE A 28 9.95 19.24 -48.68
CA PHE A 28 9.30 20.13 -49.65
C PHE A 28 10.03 21.47 -49.77
N TYR A 29 10.45 22.05 -48.63
CA TYR A 29 11.22 23.29 -48.59
C TYR A 29 12.57 23.16 -49.33
N PHE A 30 13.26 22.06 -49.15
CA PHE A 30 14.55 21.79 -49.82
C PHE A 30 14.38 21.55 -51.31
N PHE A 31 13.31 20.89 -51.75
CA PHE A 31 13.08 20.58 -53.17
C PHE A 31 12.56 21.77 -53.98
N GLU A 32 11.77 22.65 -53.39
CA GLU A 32 11.17 23.83 -54.06
C GLU A 32 12.11 25.05 -54.11
N GLY A 33 13.28 25.00 -53.46
CA GLY A 33 14.29 26.07 -53.54
C GLY A 33 13.85 27.41 -52.91
N LEU A 34 12.88 27.38 -52.01
CA LEU A 34 12.35 28.56 -51.31
C LEU A 34 13.41 29.18 -50.38
N LYS A 35 13.84 30.42 -50.69
CA LYS A 35 14.88 31.17 -49.93
C LYS A 35 14.33 31.79 -48.61
N PHE A 36 13.63 31.07 -47.81
CA PHE A 36 13.21 31.56 -46.50
C PHE A 36 14.05 30.87 -45.40
N GLU A 37 15.27 31.32 -45.17
CA GLU A 37 16.19 30.77 -44.14
C GLU A 37 15.58 30.74 -42.74
N ILE A 38 14.79 31.78 -42.40
CA ILE A 38 14.11 31.88 -41.09
C ILE A 38 13.04 30.79 -40.94
N LEU A 39 12.25 30.52 -41.96
CA LEU A 39 11.18 29.52 -41.91
C LEU A 39 11.75 28.08 -41.83
N GLY A 40 12.81 27.80 -42.58
CA GLY A 40 13.53 26.52 -42.54
C GLY A 40 14.14 26.27 -41.17
N GLY A 41 14.75 27.30 -40.56
CA GLY A 41 15.28 27.24 -39.21
C GLY A 41 14.19 26.98 -38.16
N ALA A 42 13.04 27.65 -38.23
CA ALA A 42 11.93 27.43 -37.30
C ALA A 42 11.31 26.04 -37.43
N ILE A 43 11.13 25.53 -38.64
CA ILE A 43 10.62 24.16 -38.88
C ILE A 43 11.64 23.12 -38.38
N GLY A 44 12.94 23.32 -38.61
CA GLY A 44 14.01 22.47 -38.15
C GLY A 44 14.04 22.39 -36.60
N ALA A 45 13.94 23.55 -35.93
CA ALA A 45 13.86 23.60 -34.46
C ALA A 45 12.62 22.89 -33.93
N MET A 46 11.46 23.04 -34.55
CA MET A 46 10.22 22.36 -34.15
C MET A 46 10.34 20.82 -34.32
N VAL A 47 10.90 20.35 -35.44
CA VAL A 47 11.14 18.91 -35.67
C VAL A 47 12.13 18.35 -34.64
N ALA A 48 13.19 19.09 -34.33
CA ALA A 48 14.15 18.69 -33.31
C ALA A 48 13.52 18.61 -31.90
N ALA A 49 12.70 19.60 -31.53
CA ALA A 49 12.00 19.62 -30.23
C ALA A 49 10.98 18.47 -30.12
N VAL A 50 10.18 18.21 -31.15
CA VAL A 50 9.21 17.10 -31.18
C VAL A 50 9.95 15.75 -31.15
N GLY A 51 11.06 15.65 -31.88
CA GLY A 51 11.92 14.44 -31.86
C GLY A 51 12.52 14.16 -30.50
N ALA A 52 13.08 15.19 -29.83
CA ALA A 52 13.62 15.06 -28.48
C ALA A 52 12.56 14.65 -27.47
N ASP A 53 11.35 15.26 -27.52
CA ASP A 53 10.24 14.91 -26.65
C ASP A 53 9.68 13.50 -26.95
N PHE A 54 9.71 13.06 -28.23
CA PHE A 54 9.38 11.69 -28.61
C PHE A 54 10.36 10.66 -28.04
N VAL A 55 11.67 10.90 -28.17
CA VAL A 55 12.72 10.06 -27.59
C VAL A 55 12.59 10.00 -26.07
N THR A 56 12.39 11.15 -25.42
CA THR A 56 12.16 11.21 -23.98
C THR A 56 10.92 10.41 -23.58
N SER A 57 9.84 10.49 -24.36
CA SER A 57 8.62 9.70 -24.11
C SER A 57 8.83 8.19 -24.24
N ILE A 58 9.66 7.76 -25.21
CA ILE A 58 10.03 6.34 -25.37
C ILE A 58 10.91 5.89 -24.20
N LEU A 59 11.89 6.71 -23.80
CA LEU A 59 12.74 6.41 -22.64
C LEU A 59 11.91 6.29 -21.37
N LEU A 60 10.97 7.22 -21.15
CA LEU A 60 10.03 7.14 -20.03
C LEU A 60 9.14 5.89 -20.08
N LEU A 61 8.69 5.46 -21.26
CA LEU A 61 7.97 4.19 -21.43
C LEU A 61 8.83 2.98 -21.11
N ARG A 62 10.12 3.03 -21.49
CA ARG A 62 11.07 1.98 -21.16
C ARG A 62 11.36 1.92 -19.65
N GLU A 63 11.43 3.07 -19.00
CA GLU A 63 11.58 3.19 -17.55
C GLU A 63 10.30 2.82 -16.77
N GLU A 64 9.09 3.02 -17.33
CA GLU A 64 7.85 2.53 -16.70
C GLU A 64 7.83 1.00 -16.52
N LYS A 65 8.70 0.27 -17.20
CA LYS A 65 8.87 -1.17 -17.01
C LYS A 65 9.77 -1.54 -15.84
N ILE A 66 10.44 -0.59 -15.21
CA ILE A 66 11.17 -0.83 -13.95
C ILE A 66 10.10 -0.91 -12.85
N LYS A 67 9.58 -2.09 -12.63
CA LYS A 67 8.67 -2.36 -11.52
C LYS A 67 9.51 -2.47 -10.25
N LEU A 68 9.23 -1.60 -9.29
CA LEU A 68 9.85 -1.64 -7.96
C LEU A 68 9.29 -2.76 -7.07
N GLY A 69 8.32 -3.49 -7.54
CA GLY A 69 7.64 -4.54 -6.81
C GLY A 69 7.61 -5.88 -7.55
N SER A 70 7.47 -6.92 -6.81
CA SER A 70 7.66 -8.34 -7.09
C SER A 70 6.81 -9.00 -8.20
N ASP A 71 6.18 -8.26 -9.09
CA ASP A 71 5.33 -8.89 -10.13
C ASP A 71 6.12 -9.71 -11.15
N ASN A 72 7.44 -9.48 -11.24
CA ASN A 72 8.32 -10.14 -12.21
C ASN A 72 9.22 -11.20 -11.58
N PHE A 73 9.21 -11.35 -10.25
CA PHE A 73 10.05 -12.34 -9.58
C PHE A 73 9.30 -13.68 -9.50
N HIS A 74 9.92 -14.74 -10.01
CA HIS A 74 9.36 -16.09 -10.01
C HIS A 74 9.57 -16.77 -8.65
N TYR A 75 8.77 -16.42 -7.66
CA TYR A 75 8.84 -17.02 -6.33
C TYR A 75 8.66 -18.54 -6.32
N ASP A 76 7.92 -19.11 -7.28
CA ASP A 76 7.73 -20.56 -7.40
C ASP A 76 9.06 -21.33 -7.48
N ALA A 77 10.07 -20.72 -8.09
CA ALA A 77 11.37 -21.35 -8.25
C ALA A 77 12.27 -21.20 -7.02
N VAL A 78 12.03 -20.19 -6.18
CA VAL A 78 12.95 -19.81 -5.10
C VAL A 78 12.33 -19.83 -3.71
N PHE A 79 11.03 -19.55 -3.57
CA PHE A 79 10.40 -19.47 -2.25
C PHE A 79 9.83 -20.84 -1.83
N TYR A 80 10.11 -21.23 -0.60
CA TYR A 80 9.77 -22.56 -0.07
C TYR A 80 8.27 -22.79 0.13
N LYS A 81 7.51 -21.74 0.52
CA LYS A 81 6.09 -21.88 0.85
C LYS A 81 5.21 -21.84 -0.39
N LYS A 82 4.04 -22.49 -0.30
CA LYS A 82 3.02 -22.47 -1.33
C LYS A 82 2.37 -21.09 -1.41
N ARG A 83 1.78 -20.78 -2.56
CA ARG A 83 0.92 -19.62 -2.76
C ARG A 83 -0.31 -19.69 -1.86
N LEU A 84 -0.86 -18.53 -1.50
CA LEU A 84 -2.14 -18.46 -0.81
C LEU A 84 -3.25 -19.06 -1.69
N SER A 85 -4.12 -19.85 -1.10
CA SER A 85 -5.35 -20.32 -1.71
C SER A 85 -6.55 -19.61 -1.09
N ILE A 86 -7.42 -19.04 -1.92
CA ILE A 86 -8.61 -18.30 -1.48
C ILE A 86 -9.81 -18.81 -2.26
N GLY A 87 -10.86 -19.25 -1.57
CA GLY A 87 -12.09 -19.75 -2.18
C GLY A 87 -11.86 -20.94 -3.14
N GLY A 88 -10.86 -21.79 -2.86
CA GLY A 88 -10.48 -22.93 -3.68
C GLY A 88 -9.63 -22.59 -4.91
N GLY A 89 -9.27 -21.31 -5.13
CA GLY A 89 -8.38 -20.86 -6.19
C GLY A 89 -6.99 -20.46 -5.66
N GLU A 90 -5.93 -20.88 -6.37
CA GLU A 90 -4.58 -20.38 -6.07
C GLU A 90 -4.42 -18.92 -6.49
N THR A 91 -3.77 -18.13 -5.63
CA THR A 91 -3.37 -16.76 -5.93
C THR A 91 -1.89 -16.69 -6.35
N HIS A 92 -1.45 -15.56 -6.88
CA HIS A 92 -0.03 -15.28 -7.09
C HIS A 92 0.58 -14.53 -5.90
N ILE A 93 0.20 -14.91 -4.67
CA ILE A 93 0.64 -14.28 -3.44
C ILE A 93 1.37 -15.30 -2.56
N TRP A 94 2.62 -14.99 -2.23
CA TRP A 94 3.41 -15.70 -1.24
C TRP A 94 3.41 -14.92 0.05
N TYR A 95 3.11 -15.62 1.13
CA TYR A 95 2.96 -15.03 2.45
C TYR A 95 3.47 -15.99 3.51
N ASP A 96 4.25 -15.47 4.43
CA ASP A 96 4.74 -16.21 5.57
C ASP A 96 3.92 -15.87 6.82
N ALA A 97 2.85 -16.64 7.03
CA ALA A 97 1.99 -16.47 8.21
C ALA A 97 2.70 -16.93 9.47
N VAL A 98 2.64 -16.10 10.49
CA VAL A 98 3.00 -16.48 11.86
C VAL A 98 1.77 -17.10 12.51
N LYS A 99 1.94 -18.31 13.02
CA LYS A 99 0.86 -19.04 13.69
C LYS A 99 0.44 -18.27 14.94
N HIS A 100 -0.80 -17.81 14.97
CA HIS A 100 -1.32 -16.96 16.05
C HIS A 100 -1.99 -17.78 17.17
N ASP A 101 -2.89 -18.72 16.83
CA ASP A 101 -3.57 -19.65 17.75
C ASP A 101 -4.13 -18.99 19.04
N GLY A 102 -4.63 -17.75 18.95
CA GLY A 102 -5.09 -17.02 20.12
C GLY A 102 -3.98 -16.59 21.09
N ALA A 103 -2.71 -16.59 20.68
CA ALA A 103 -1.57 -16.20 21.51
C ALA A 103 -1.73 -14.79 22.09
N ALA A 104 -1.33 -14.62 23.33
CA ALA A 104 -1.10 -13.30 23.91
C ALA A 104 0.15 -12.66 23.29
N TYR A 105 0.19 -11.34 23.26
CA TYR A 105 1.35 -10.60 22.76
C TYR A 105 1.97 -9.76 23.87
N VAL A 106 3.30 -9.68 23.87
CA VAL A 106 4.09 -8.80 24.74
C VAL A 106 4.99 -7.96 23.84
N VAL A 107 5.04 -6.67 24.07
CA VAL A 107 5.89 -5.75 23.31
C VAL A 107 7.10 -5.36 24.17
N ARG A 108 8.30 -5.52 23.58
CA ARG A 108 9.56 -5.00 24.11
C ARG A 108 10.06 -3.93 23.17
N ASP A 109 9.79 -2.68 23.50
CA ASP A 109 10.10 -1.51 22.68
C ASP A 109 11.44 -0.86 23.08
N ASP A 110 12.27 -0.58 22.10
CA ASP A 110 13.48 0.25 22.25
C ASP A 110 13.35 1.51 21.38
N PRO A 111 12.81 2.61 21.93
CA PRO A 111 12.59 3.85 21.19
C PRO A 111 13.89 4.58 20.81
N HIS A 112 15.04 4.20 21.40
CA HIS A 112 16.35 4.80 21.10
C HIS A 112 17.11 4.05 20.01
N LYS A 113 16.67 2.85 19.65
CA LYS A 113 17.24 2.08 18.56
C LYS A 113 16.62 2.49 17.23
N TYR A 114 17.47 2.87 16.27
CA TYR A 114 17.06 3.33 14.96
C TYR A 114 17.69 2.50 13.86
N PHE A 115 16.87 2.07 12.89
CA PHE A 115 17.34 1.37 11.68
C PHE A 115 17.79 2.36 10.62
N GLU A 116 18.98 2.16 10.10
CA GLU A 116 19.50 2.82 8.91
C GLU A 116 19.82 1.79 7.82
N PRO A 117 19.47 2.06 6.56
CA PRO A 117 19.92 1.24 5.43
C PRO A 117 21.45 1.18 5.37
N ASP A 118 21.98 0.06 4.89
CA ASP A 118 23.42 -0.07 4.71
C ASP A 118 23.99 0.82 3.58
N SER A 119 25.31 0.80 3.41
CA SER A 119 26.01 1.66 2.45
C SER A 119 25.56 1.45 1.01
N VAL A 120 25.17 0.22 0.62
CA VAL A 120 24.72 -0.07 -0.76
C VAL A 120 23.44 0.69 -1.06
N VAL A 121 22.46 0.60 -0.18
CA VAL A 121 21.17 1.33 -0.33
C VAL A 121 21.38 2.82 -0.16
N ARG A 122 22.17 3.26 0.84
CA ARG A 122 22.43 4.69 1.08
C ARG A 122 23.07 5.38 -0.12
N ASN A 123 24.04 4.73 -0.77
CA ASN A 123 24.71 5.28 -1.95
C ASN A 123 23.77 5.39 -3.17
N ASN A 124 22.69 4.63 -3.20
CA ASN A 124 21.70 4.63 -4.27
C ASN A 124 20.37 5.29 -3.86
N PHE A 125 20.30 5.88 -2.68
CA PHE A 125 19.05 6.40 -2.08
C PHE A 125 18.28 7.32 -3.03
N GLY A 126 18.95 8.31 -3.61
CA GLY A 126 18.31 9.28 -4.52
C GLY A 126 17.70 8.61 -5.75
N ALA A 127 18.43 7.70 -6.39
CA ALA A 127 17.97 6.98 -7.58
C ALA A 127 16.77 6.05 -7.27
N ILE A 128 16.78 5.36 -6.12
CA ILE A 128 15.67 4.51 -5.69
C ILE A 128 14.42 5.39 -5.41
N MET A 129 14.60 6.52 -4.72
CA MET A 129 13.51 7.44 -4.43
C MET A 129 12.88 8.02 -5.71
N GLU A 130 13.71 8.40 -6.67
CA GLU A 130 13.25 8.89 -7.98
C GLU A 130 12.45 7.80 -8.73
N ALA A 131 12.87 6.54 -8.66
CA ALA A 131 12.17 5.41 -9.28
C ALA A 131 10.74 5.23 -8.75
N HIS A 132 10.43 5.65 -7.52
CA HIS A 132 9.07 5.62 -6.97
C HIS A 132 8.11 6.60 -7.65
N ARG A 133 8.60 7.65 -8.30
CA ARG A 133 7.79 8.67 -9.01
C ARG A 133 6.61 9.18 -8.19
N ALA A 134 6.80 9.34 -6.90
CA ALA A 134 5.75 9.78 -6.00
C ALA A 134 6.08 11.17 -5.46
N SER A 135 5.03 11.94 -5.17
CA SER A 135 5.17 13.18 -4.42
C SER A 135 5.42 12.85 -2.96
N PHE A 136 6.66 12.96 -2.51
CA PHE A 136 7.02 12.72 -1.11
C PHE A 136 6.89 14.03 -0.34
N VAL A 137 5.95 14.07 0.58
CA VAL A 137 5.66 15.28 1.36
C VAL A 137 6.28 15.19 2.75
N ALA A 138 6.41 13.97 3.30
CA ALA A 138 6.91 13.76 4.65
C ALA A 138 7.68 12.44 4.77
N ASN A 139 8.61 12.40 5.71
CA ASN A 139 9.35 11.19 6.10
C ASN A 139 9.13 10.90 7.60
N PRO A 140 7.92 10.47 7.99
CA PRO A 140 7.61 10.24 9.39
C PRO A 140 8.43 9.10 9.98
N MET A 141 8.63 9.16 11.29
CA MET A 141 9.17 8.05 12.07
C MET A 141 8.13 6.94 12.18
N MET A 142 8.59 5.72 11.98
CA MET A 142 7.77 4.50 11.97
C MET A 142 8.22 3.54 13.07
N ILE A 143 7.29 2.75 13.57
CA ILE A 143 7.62 1.63 14.45
C ILE A 143 8.09 0.45 13.60
N ARG A 144 9.29 -0.04 13.86
CA ARG A 144 9.92 -1.19 13.22
C ARG A 144 9.71 -2.44 14.05
N LEU A 145 9.42 -3.58 13.43
CA LEU A 145 9.54 -4.88 14.08
C LEU A 145 10.94 -5.44 13.82
N ASP A 146 11.73 -5.51 14.88
CA ASP A 146 13.10 -6.03 14.80
C ASP A 146 13.13 -7.55 14.77
N ASP A 147 12.29 -8.17 15.61
CA ASP A 147 12.20 -9.62 15.74
C ASP A 147 10.90 -10.01 16.46
N TYR A 148 10.56 -11.29 16.44
CA TYR A 148 9.53 -11.85 17.29
C TYR A 148 9.94 -13.23 17.78
N ARG A 149 9.45 -13.62 18.94
CA ARG A 149 9.69 -14.93 19.52
C ARG A 149 8.41 -15.51 20.09
N ARG A 150 8.15 -16.77 19.80
CA ARG A 150 7.12 -17.53 20.52
C ARG A 150 7.78 -18.16 21.75
N GLU A 151 7.25 -17.82 22.91
CA GLU A 151 7.69 -18.35 24.20
C GLU A 151 7.05 -19.73 24.43
N GLU A 152 7.55 -20.46 25.47
CA GLU A 152 7.06 -21.80 25.79
C GLU A 152 5.59 -21.83 26.20
N ASP A 153 5.10 -20.77 26.84
CA ASP A 153 3.70 -20.60 27.24
C ASP A 153 2.77 -20.24 26.08
N GLY A 154 3.30 -20.12 24.86
CA GLY A 154 2.58 -19.74 23.66
C GLY A 154 2.50 -18.22 23.41
N THR A 155 2.92 -17.39 24.35
CA THR A 155 3.00 -15.93 24.18
C THR A 155 3.93 -15.55 23.03
N ILE A 156 3.59 -14.50 22.30
CA ILE A 156 4.45 -13.95 21.25
C ILE A 156 5.06 -12.63 21.75
N THR A 157 6.36 -12.64 21.97
CA THR A 157 7.12 -11.43 22.29
C THR A 157 7.54 -10.73 21.00
N LEU A 158 7.19 -9.45 20.87
CA LEU A 158 7.54 -8.58 19.75
C LEU A 158 8.64 -7.62 20.20
N PHE A 159 9.74 -7.55 19.45
CA PHE A 159 10.83 -6.62 19.70
C PHE A 159 10.72 -5.47 18.69
N THR A 160 10.56 -4.24 19.18
CA THR A 160 10.31 -3.07 18.31
C THR A 160 11.37 -2.00 18.51
N SER A 161 11.57 -1.21 17.45
CA SER A 161 12.47 -0.09 17.39
C SER A 161 11.93 0.98 16.43
N ARG A 162 12.79 1.87 15.94
CA ARG A 162 12.39 2.97 15.05
C ARG A 162 13.03 2.83 13.67
N THR A 163 12.31 3.33 12.66
CA THR A 163 12.79 3.51 11.28
C THR A 163 12.08 4.71 10.66
N ALA A 164 12.52 5.19 9.51
CA ALA A 164 11.82 6.23 8.76
C ALA A 164 11.02 5.64 7.60
N PHE A 165 9.96 6.33 7.18
CA PHE A 165 9.15 5.92 6.02
C PHE A 165 9.98 5.80 4.74
N TYR A 166 10.94 6.70 4.51
CA TYR A 166 11.82 6.62 3.34
C TYR A 166 12.72 5.38 3.36
N ASN A 167 13.09 4.89 4.54
CA ASN A 167 13.84 3.64 4.64
C ASN A 167 13.02 2.44 4.13
N ASP A 168 11.69 2.43 4.34
CA ASP A 168 10.80 1.40 3.75
C ASP A 168 10.76 1.53 2.22
N LEU A 169 10.67 2.76 1.70
CA LEU A 169 10.64 3.00 0.26
C LEU A 169 11.92 2.49 -0.44
N VAL A 170 13.09 2.73 0.16
CA VAL A 170 14.37 2.34 -0.46
C VAL A 170 14.81 0.91 -0.12
N THR A 171 14.08 0.19 0.74
CA THR A 171 14.35 -1.21 1.09
C THR A 171 13.16 -2.11 0.73
N ASN A 172 12.19 -2.30 1.63
CA ASN A 172 11.08 -3.23 1.46
C ASN A 172 10.23 -2.95 0.20
N ARG A 173 10.07 -1.69 -0.20
CA ARG A 173 9.30 -1.29 -1.38
C ARG A 173 10.12 -1.23 -2.67
N ALA A 174 11.42 -1.44 -2.58
CA ALA A 174 12.35 -1.40 -3.71
C ALA A 174 12.96 -2.77 -4.03
N MET A 175 12.33 -3.88 -3.64
CA MET A 175 12.91 -5.22 -3.74
C MET A 175 13.39 -5.58 -5.14
N ASP A 176 12.73 -5.12 -6.18
CA ASP A 176 13.10 -5.42 -7.58
C ASP A 176 13.85 -4.26 -8.25
N TYR A 177 14.24 -3.21 -7.49
CA TYR A 177 15.14 -2.17 -7.98
C TYR A 177 16.53 -2.76 -8.25
N LYS A 178 17.04 -2.55 -9.45
CA LYS A 178 18.37 -3.04 -9.86
C LYS A 178 19.41 -1.94 -9.68
N PHE A 179 20.48 -2.29 -8.96
CA PHE A 179 21.66 -1.45 -8.84
C PHE A 179 22.50 -1.48 -10.13
N ASN A 180 23.48 -0.60 -10.24
CA ASN A 180 24.47 -0.61 -11.31
C ASN A 180 25.25 -1.95 -11.28
N GLY A 181 24.92 -2.87 -12.14
CA GLY A 181 25.53 -4.22 -12.17
C GLY A 181 24.51 -5.36 -12.12
N ASP A 182 23.23 -5.06 -12.35
CA ASP A 182 22.13 -6.01 -12.53
C ASP A 182 21.59 -6.72 -11.28
N MET A 183 22.19 -6.58 -10.11
CA MET A 183 21.65 -7.15 -8.87
C MET A 183 20.53 -6.27 -8.30
N SER A 184 19.42 -6.89 -7.96
CA SER A 184 18.31 -6.23 -7.27
C SER A 184 18.52 -6.16 -5.76
N VAL A 185 17.75 -5.30 -5.06
CA VAL A 185 17.68 -5.28 -3.58
C VAL A 185 17.38 -6.69 -3.05
N ARG A 186 16.47 -7.40 -3.71
CA ARG A 186 16.11 -8.77 -3.36
C ARG A 186 17.28 -9.74 -3.48
N GLU A 187 17.98 -9.70 -4.59
CA GLU A 187 19.11 -10.60 -4.83
C GLU A 187 20.26 -10.38 -3.84
N ILE A 188 20.39 -9.17 -3.31
CA ILE A 188 21.40 -8.85 -2.29
C ILE A 188 20.97 -9.28 -0.89
N TYR A 189 19.73 -9.03 -0.50
CA TYR A 189 19.29 -9.15 0.89
C TYR A 189 18.35 -10.31 1.18
N GLU A 190 17.58 -10.78 0.18
CA GLU A 190 16.52 -11.80 0.32
C GLU A 190 16.54 -12.79 -0.86
N SER A 191 17.73 -13.28 -1.24
CA SER A 191 17.90 -14.15 -2.41
C SER A 191 17.53 -15.62 -2.18
N GLY A 192 17.25 -16.03 -0.93
CA GLY A 192 17.07 -17.43 -0.58
C GLY A 192 15.64 -17.94 -0.72
N ARG A 193 15.50 -19.26 -0.45
CA ARG A 193 14.19 -19.95 -0.41
C ARG A 193 13.33 -19.57 0.77
N TYR A 194 13.92 -18.94 1.77
CA TYR A 194 13.29 -18.51 3.01
C TYR A 194 13.56 -17.02 3.18
N LEU A 195 12.63 -16.33 3.81
CA LEU A 195 12.90 -14.98 4.28
C LEU A 195 13.99 -15.01 5.35
N SER A 196 14.81 -13.98 5.38
CA SER A 196 15.72 -13.77 6.49
C SER A 196 14.93 -13.59 7.78
N PRO A 197 15.35 -14.19 8.90
CA PRO A 197 14.77 -13.87 10.20
C PRO A 197 14.80 -12.36 10.44
N LEU A 198 13.73 -11.79 10.97
CA LEU A 198 13.61 -10.34 11.18
C LEU A 198 14.82 -9.75 11.91
N GLY A 199 15.34 -10.44 12.92
CA GLY A 199 16.53 -10.02 13.68
C GLY A 199 17.83 -9.96 12.85
N LYS A 200 17.85 -10.53 11.65
CA LYS A 200 18.97 -10.49 10.70
C LYS A 200 18.66 -9.68 9.44
N SER A 201 17.44 -9.23 9.28
CA SER A 201 17.00 -8.51 8.09
C SER A 201 17.70 -7.15 7.94
N LYS A 202 18.14 -6.85 6.74
CA LYS A 202 18.75 -5.58 6.32
C LYS A 202 17.73 -4.58 5.76
N LEU A 203 16.44 -4.85 5.99
CA LEU A 203 15.33 -4.06 5.48
C LEU A 203 14.66 -3.27 6.62
N SER A 204 13.93 -2.23 6.26
CA SER A 204 13.29 -1.31 7.21
C SER A 204 12.25 -1.98 8.10
N ASN A 205 11.47 -2.93 7.56
CA ASN A 205 10.50 -3.77 8.28
C ASN A 205 9.57 -3.00 9.23
N HIS A 206 9.10 -1.81 8.84
CA HIS A 206 8.11 -1.13 9.65
C HIS A 206 6.82 -1.94 9.72
N ILE A 207 6.15 -1.88 10.87
CA ILE A 207 4.90 -2.60 11.10
C ILE A 207 3.80 -2.01 10.21
N GLY A 208 3.15 -2.88 9.43
CA GLY A 208 1.97 -2.54 8.67
C GLY A 208 0.69 -3.07 9.32
N PHE A 209 -0.42 -2.42 9.02
CA PHE A 209 -1.76 -2.82 9.44
C PHE A 209 -2.69 -2.93 8.24
N GLY A 210 -3.53 -3.96 8.27
CA GLY A 210 -4.67 -4.10 7.38
C GLY A 210 -5.91 -4.41 8.19
N ALA A 211 -7.00 -3.65 8.04
CA ALA A 211 -8.25 -3.98 8.71
C ALA A 211 -9.43 -3.84 7.75
N PHE A 212 -10.29 -4.85 7.70
CA PHE A 212 -11.65 -4.71 7.18
C PHE A 212 -12.53 -4.07 8.23
N ILE A 213 -13.48 -3.26 7.81
CA ILE A 213 -14.53 -2.72 8.66
C ILE A 213 -15.86 -3.19 8.11
N PHE A 214 -16.68 -3.74 8.98
CA PHE A 214 -18.03 -4.20 8.71
C PHE A 214 -19.04 -3.33 9.44
N TYR A 215 -20.09 -2.93 8.75
CA TYR A 215 -21.20 -2.16 9.28
C TYR A 215 -22.49 -2.64 8.64
N GLY A 216 -23.37 -3.24 9.43
CA GLY A 216 -24.53 -3.94 8.93
C GLY A 216 -24.16 -4.99 7.88
N ASN A 217 -24.89 -5.03 6.78
CA ASN A 217 -24.61 -5.95 5.67
C ASN A 217 -23.49 -5.47 4.73
N SER A 218 -22.70 -4.48 5.13
CA SER A 218 -21.67 -3.89 4.28
C SER A 218 -20.25 -4.12 4.79
N MET A 219 -19.33 -4.34 3.87
CA MET A 219 -17.90 -4.23 4.08
C MET A 219 -17.41 -2.88 3.56
N ILE A 220 -16.69 -2.15 4.39
CA ILE A 220 -16.05 -0.89 4.00
C ILE A 220 -14.68 -1.21 3.42
N VAL A 221 -14.42 -0.70 2.21
CA VAL A 221 -13.13 -0.77 1.54
C VAL A 221 -12.73 0.61 1.02
N THR A 222 -11.46 0.84 0.81
CA THR A 222 -10.97 2.08 0.21
C THR A 222 -10.42 1.83 -1.18
N HIS A 223 -10.69 2.76 -2.10
CA HIS A 223 -10.09 2.81 -3.43
C HIS A 223 -9.10 3.97 -3.47
N ARG A 224 -7.83 3.66 -3.60
CA ARG A 224 -6.76 4.67 -3.64
C ARG A 224 -6.74 5.36 -5.01
N GLY A 225 -6.60 6.68 -5.00
CA GLY A 225 -6.49 7.49 -6.22
C GLY A 225 -5.17 7.31 -6.95
N GLY A 226 -5.11 7.87 -8.18
CA GLY A 226 -3.90 7.81 -9.03
C GLY A 226 -2.68 8.56 -8.49
N ASN A 227 -2.87 9.47 -7.51
CA ASN A 227 -1.80 10.24 -6.88
C ASN A 227 -1.26 9.61 -5.58
N ALA A 228 -1.80 8.47 -5.16
CA ALA A 228 -1.31 7.78 -3.98
C ALA A 228 0.15 7.34 -4.17
N THR A 229 0.96 7.43 -3.12
CA THR A 229 2.37 6.97 -3.14
C THR A 229 2.47 5.46 -3.40
N LEU A 230 1.56 4.70 -2.80
CA LEU A 230 1.52 3.23 -2.90
C LEU A 230 0.14 2.78 -3.34
N SER A 231 0.06 1.60 -4.00
CA SER A 231 -1.21 0.94 -4.40
C SER A 231 -2.14 1.84 -5.22
N LYS A 232 -1.57 2.61 -6.17
CA LYS A 232 -2.31 3.55 -7.04
C LYS A 232 -3.43 2.86 -7.79
N ASN A 233 -4.63 3.45 -7.76
CA ASN A 233 -5.84 2.94 -8.43
C ASN A 233 -6.22 1.50 -8.00
N GLN A 234 -5.90 1.11 -6.77
CA GLN A 234 -6.21 -0.21 -6.24
C GLN A 234 -7.18 -0.14 -5.07
N PHE A 235 -7.96 -1.21 -4.89
CA PHE A 235 -8.67 -1.43 -3.64
C PHE A 235 -7.71 -1.86 -2.53
N THR A 236 -7.94 -1.36 -1.33
CA THR A 236 -7.26 -1.78 -0.09
C THR A 236 -8.29 -2.09 0.97
N SER A 237 -7.90 -2.76 2.04
CA SER A 237 -8.70 -2.83 3.26
C SER A 237 -9.12 -1.43 3.69
N ALA A 238 -10.19 -1.30 4.46
CA ALA A 238 -10.68 -0.01 4.97
C ALA A 238 -9.55 0.79 5.61
N LEU A 239 -8.79 0.13 6.47
CA LEU A 239 -7.55 0.65 7.02
C LEU A 239 -6.37 -0.14 6.43
N ALA A 240 -5.44 0.56 5.77
CA ALA A 240 -4.20 0.01 5.24
C ALA A 240 -3.10 1.08 5.41
N PHE A 241 -2.28 0.94 6.44
CA PHE A 241 -1.31 1.96 6.85
C PHE A 241 -0.08 1.34 7.53
N GLY A 242 0.97 2.14 7.73
CA GLY A 242 2.10 1.80 8.58
C GLY A 242 1.97 2.44 9.97
N PHE A 243 2.52 1.82 10.98
CA PHE A 243 2.49 2.34 12.33
C PHE A 243 3.47 3.50 12.49
N LEU A 244 2.94 4.71 12.67
CA LEU A 244 3.73 5.92 12.90
C LEU A 244 4.04 6.10 14.38
N GLU A 245 5.24 6.59 14.70
CA GLU A 245 5.54 7.00 16.07
C GLU A 245 4.61 8.13 16.55
N ASP A 246 4.24 9.04 15.66
CA ASP A 246 3.31 10.12 15.96
C ASP A 246 1.89 9.64 16.35
N ASP A 247 1.52 8.43 15.95
CA ASP A 247 0.26 7.82 16.37
C ASP A 247 0.26 7.53 17.88
N LEU A 248 1.42 7.29 18.50
CA LEU A 248 1.53 7.07 19.95
C LEU A 248 1.11 8.30 20.75
N ARG A 249 1.40 9.51 20.26
CA ARG A 249 0.90 10.74 20.89
C ARG A 249 -0.62 10.76 20.91
N LYS A 250 -1.24 10.51 19.77
CA LYS A 250 -2.70 10.48 19.62
C LYS A 250 -3.37 9.39 20.47
N ILE A 251 -2.63 8.34 20.81
CA ILE A 251 -3.12 7.25 21.67
C ILE A 251 -3.08 7.66 23.15
N HIS A 252 -2.02 8.32 23.59
CA HIS A 252 -1.70 8.52 25.01
C HIS A 252 -1.91 9.94 25.52
N ASP A 253 -1.74 10.94 24.66
CA ASP A 253 -1.88 12.32 25.11
C ASP A 253 -3.36 12.65 25.38
N PRO A 254 -3.65 13.34 26.49
CA PRO A 254 -4.98 13.86 26.72
C PRO A 254 -5.28 14.89 25.63
N PHE A 255 -6.54 14.86 25.16
CA PHE A 255 -7.02 15.86 24.22
C PHE A 255 -7.36 17.15 24.97
N ASP A 256 -7.18 18.29 24.31
CA ASP A 256 -7.68 19.58 24.80
C ASP A 256 -9.21 19.68 24.64
N GLU A 257 -9.76 20.82 25.02
CA GLU A 257 -11.20 21.08 24.96
C GLU A 257 -11.76 21.03 23.53
N ASP A 258 -10.89 21.30 22.53
CA ASP A 258 -11.22 21.29 21.10
C ASP A 258 -11.04 19.87 20.50
N GLY A 259 -10.60 18.90 21.28
CA GLY A 259 -10.35 17.52 20.85
C GLY A 259 -9.03 17.31 20.10
N GLU A 260 -8.12 18.28 20.18
CA GLU A 260 -6.77 18.17 19.62
C GLU A 260 -5.80 17.54 20.63
N PRO A 261 -4.84 16.70 20.20
CA PRO A 261 -3.86 16.07 21.10
C PRO A 261 -2.97 17.12 21.73
N LYS A 262 -2.85 17.11 23.05
CA LYS A 262 -1.86 17.93 23.76
C LYS A 262 -0.46 17.42 23.43
N ALA A 263 0.47 18.33 23.17
CA ALA A 263 1.86 17.97 22.93
C ALA A 263 2.48 17.39 24.20
N SER A 264 2.96 16.14 24.11
CA SER A 264 3.79 15.52 25.14
C SER A 264 5.26 15.59 24.73
N GLU A 265 6.14 15.89 25.65
CA GLU A 265 7.59 15.87 25.42
C GLU A 265 8.15 14.43 25.45
N ARG A 266 7.39 13.45 25.96
CA ARG A 266 7.83 12.05 26.10
C ARG A 266 6.85 11.13 25.38
N PHE A 267 7.39 10.31 24.48
CA PHE A 267 6.64 9.19 23.92
C PHE A 267 6.46 8.14 25.01
N PRO A 268 5.20 7.66 25.19
CA PRO A 268 4.95 6.56 26.11
C PRO A 268 5.62 5.28 25.59
N VAL A 269 5.83 4.34 26.49
CA VAL A 269 6.28 2.98 26.12
C VAL A 269 5.18 2.31 25.30
N LEU A 270 5.55 1.70 24.18
CA LEU A 270 4.63 0.95 23.35
C LEU A 270 4.09 -0.26 24.11
N THR A 271 2.77 -0.37 24.19
CA THR A 271 2.07 -1.49 24.83
C THR A 271 1.42 -2.41 23.81
N THR A 272 0.93 -3.56 24.26
CA THR A 272 0.15 -4.48 23.43
C THR A 272 -1.16 -3.83 22.99
N ASP A 273 -1.82 -3.10 23.90
CA ASP A 273 -3.07 -2.39 23.56
C ASP A 273 -2.84 -1.30 22.53
N ASP A 274 -1.71 -0.58 22.60
CA ASP A 274 -1.34 0.40 21.60
C ASP A 274 -1.19 -0.25 20.22
N LEU A 275 -0.50 -1.39 20.16
CA LEU A 275 -0.26 -2.11 18.93
C LEU A 275 -1.55 -2.73 18.37
N MET A 276 -2.43 -3.28 19.22
CA MET A 276 -3.57 -4.08 18.78
C MET A 276 -4.85 -3.27 18.62
N VAL A 277 -5.08 -2.26 19.42
CA VAL A 277 -6.34 -1.53 19.49
C VAL A 277 -6.16 -0.03 19.30
N GLY A 278 -5.27 0.60 20.06
CA GLY A 278 -5.14 2.05 20.12
C GLY A 278 -4.94 2.70 18.76
N ILE A 279 -4.00 2.16 17.96
CA ILE A 279 -3.73 2.67 16.62
C ILE A 279 -4.93 2.51 15.66
N LEU A 280 -5.67 1.39 15.76
CA LEU A 280 -6.84 1.16 14.91
C LEU A 280 -7.95 2.16 15.21
N LEU A 281 -8.20 2.47 16.50
CA LEU A 281 -9.20 3.46 16.90
C LEU A 281 -8.84 4.87 16.40
N VAL A 282 -7.57 5.27 16.49
CA VAL A 282 -7.09 6.56 15.95
C VAL A 282 -7.31 6.64 14.44
N ARG A 283 -6.95 5.59 13.69
CA ARG A 283 -7.08 5.57 12.23
C ARG A 283 -8.54 5.45 11.79
N MET A 284 -9.34 4.74 12.55
CA MET A 284 -10.78 4.61 12.30
C MET A 284 -11.51 5.93 12.50
N ALA A 285 -11.17 6.70 13.54
CA ALA A 285 -11.68 8.03 13.74
C ALA A 285 -11.48 8.91 12.50
N GLY A 286 -10.28 8.89 11.92
CA GLY A 286 -9.97 9.57 10.68
C GLY A 286 -10.79 9.08 9.48
N LEU A 287 -10.98 7.78 9.34
CA LEU A 287 -11.72 7.20 8.21
C LEU A 287 -13.22 7.53 8.29
N LEU A 288 -13.81 7.45 9.48
CA LEU A 288 -15.26 7.61 9.70
C LEU A 288 -15.67 9.06 9.96
N ASP A 289 -14.74 10.00 9.92
CA ASP A 289 -14.97 11.43 10.26
C ASP A 289 -15.56 11.63 11.66
N MET A 290 -15.05 10.85 12.62
CA MET A 290 -15.40 10.92 14.03
C MET A 290 -14.23 11.46 14.84
N SER A 291 -14.52 12.06 16.01
CA SER A 291 -13.44 12.39 16.96
C SER A 291 -12.88 11.12 17.62
N ILE A 292 -11.58 11.13 17.95
CA ILE A 292 -10.92 9.98 18.60
C ILE A 292 -11.61 9.66 19.96
N PRO A 293 -11.97 10.65 20.83
CA PRO A 293 -12.73 10.36 22.05
C PRO A 293 -14.04 9.63 21.78
N LYS A 294 -14.77 10.01 20.71
CA LYS A 294 -16.05 9.35 20.36
C LYS A 294 -15.84 7.89 19.96
N VAL A 295 -14.83 7.60 19.14
CA VAL A 295 -14.53 6.22 18.73
C VAL A 295 -14.11 5.37 19.94
N ARG A 296 -13.33 5.93 20.86
CA ARG A 296 -12.94 5.25 22.12
C ARG A 296 -14.16 4.99 23.00
N GLU A 297 -15.07 5.96 23.14
CA GLU A 297 -16.32 5.77 23.87
C GLU A 297 -17.15 4.62 23.30
N LEU A 298 -17.32 4.58 21.97
CA LEU A 298 -18.03 3.51 21.29
C LEU A 298 -17.39 2.15 21.51
N HIS A 299 -16.07 2.07 21.44
CA HIS A 299 -15.34 0.82 21.74
C HIS A 299 -15.51 0.40 23.21
N ALA A 300 -15.38 1.31 24.16
CA ALA A 300 -15.58 1.05 25.59
C ALA A 300 -17.02 0.59 25.91
N ARG A 301 -18.01 0.99 25.11
CA ARG A 301 -19.42 0.56 25.20
C ARG A 301 -19.71 -0.71 24.40
N ASN A 302 -18.71 -1.42 23.92
CA ASN A 302 -18.84 -2.59 23.05
C ASN A 302 -19.71 -2.35 21.80
N LYS A 303 -19.60 -1.16 21.19
CA LYS A 303 -20.22 -0.82 19.91
C LYS A 303 -19.27 -0.95 18.72
N ILE A 304 -18.01 -1.17 19.01
CA ILE A 304 -16.94 -1.42 18.06
C ILE A 304 -16.15 -2.62 18.57
N HIS A 305 -16.15 -3.69 17.79
CA HIS A 305 -15.46 -4.94 18.12
C HIS A 305 -14.24 -5.09 17.19
N ILE A 306 -13.08 -5.31 17.78
CA ILE A 306 -11.81 -5.45 17.04
C ILE A 306 -11.31 -6.88 17.22
N HIS A 307 -11.13 -7.59 16.10
CA HIS A 307 -10.63 -8.96 16.06
C HIS A 307 -9.29 -8.99 15.35
N LEU A 308 -8.24 -9.44 16.04
CA LEU A 308 -6.97 -9.76 15.41
C LEU A 308 -7.13 -11.07 14.61
N LEU A 309 -6.99 -11.00 13.29
CA LEU A 309 -7.13 -12.15 12.42
C LEU A 309 -5.82 -12.92 12.25
N GLY A 310 -4.70 -12.19 12.23
CA GLY A 310 -3.39 -12.81 12.07
C GLY A 310 -2.26 -11.81 11.86
N PHE A 311 -1.08 -12.37 11.78
CA PHE A 311 0.17 -11.66 11.61
C PHE A 311 1.10 -12.47 10.72
N GLY A 312 1.95 -11.80 9.95
CA GLY A 312 2.95 -12.48 9.14
C GLY A 312 3.80 -11.53 8.32
N GLN A 313 4.60 -12.12 7.45
CA GLN A 313 5.61 -11.43 6.65
C GLN A 313 5.24 -11.44 5.17
N LEU A 314 5.26 -10.26 4.55
CA LEU A 314 4.96 -10.08 3.13
C LEU A 314 6.19 -10.43 2.29
N VAL A 315 6.19 -11.60 1.65
CA VAL A 315 7.33 -12.09 0.85
C VAL A 315 7.68 -11.13 -0.27
N TYR A 316 6.69 -10.58 -0.96
CA TYR A 316 6.90 -9.65 -2.08
C TYR A 316 7.55 -8.32 -1.68
N THR A 317 7.57 -7.99 -0.38
CA THR A 317 8.28 -6.84 0.19
C THR A 317 9.41 -7.26 1.12
N GLY A 318 10.06 -8.41 0.85
CA GLY A 318 11.22 -8.87 1.59
C GLY A 318 10.96 -9.20 3.06
N GLY A 319 9.74 -9.65 3.40
CA GLY A 319 9.42 -10.03 4.76
C GLY A 319 8.88 -8.90 5.64
N LYS A 320 8.41 -7.81 5.04
CA LYS A 320 7.77 -6.73 5.81
C LYS A 320 6.66 -7.28 6.70
N PRO A 321 6.69 -7.03 8.04
CA PRO A 321 5.69 -7.52 8.96
C PRO A 321 4.36 -6.78 8.81
N GLN A 322 3.25 -7.52 8.90
CA GLN A 322 1.92 -6.93 8.84
C GLN A 322 0.92 -7.67 9.71
N PHE A 323 0.11 -6.91 10.44
CA PHE A 323 -1.01 -7.38 11.23
C PHE A 323 -2.32 -7.17 10.50
N TYR A 324 -3.24 -8.10 10.66
CA TYR A 324 -4.54 -8.12 9.98
C TYR A 324 -5.68 -8.20 10.96
N PHE A 325 -6.73 -7.40 10.71
CA PHE A 325 -7.86 -7.26 11.62
C PHE A 325 -9.18 -7.26 10.87
N ALA A 326 -10.23 -7.66 11.60
CA ALA A 326 -11.62 -7.34 11.29
C ALA A 326 -12.17 -6.43 12.38
N ILE A 327 -12.89 -5.41 11.99
CA ILE A 327 -13.56 -4.47 12.88
C ILE A 327 -15.04 -4.53 12.55
N VAL A 328 -15.87 -4.80 13.54
CA VAL A 328 -17.33 -4.80 13.42
C VAL A 328 -17.88 -3.60 14.17
N ILE A 329 -18.70 -2.80 13.52
CA ILE A 329 -19.40 -1.66 14.12
C ILE A 329 -20.89 -2.00 14.17
N ASP A 330 -21.49 -1.86 15.34
CA ASP A 330 -22.91 -2.08 15.54
C ASP A 330 -23.76 -1.16 14.65
N GLU A 331 -24.87 -1.66 14.13
CA GLU A 331 -25.76 -0.91 13.22
C GLU A 331 -26.41 0.32 13.85
N ASP A 332 -26.54 0.36 15.19
CA ASP A 332 -27.10 1.50 15.92
C ASP A 332 -26.10 2.67 16.09
N VAL A 333 -24.84 2.48 15.67
CA VAL A 333 -23.87 3.56 15.61
C VAL A 333 -24.15 4.43 14.39
N GLU A 334 -24.48 5.69 14.61
CA GLU A 334 -24.63 6.65 13.54
C GLU A 334 -23.23 6.99 12.96
N LEU A 335 -22.99 6.55 11.72
CA LEU A 335 -21.81 6.95 10.99
C LEU A 335 -22.04 8.32 10.37
N CYS A 336 -21.14 9.27 10.61
CA CYS A 336 -21.20 10.61 10.02
C CYS A 336 -20.98 10.54 8.51
N HIS A 337 -22.03 10.20 7.75
CA HIS A 337 -21.98 10.15 6.29
C HIS A 337 -22.36 11.50 5.68
N LYS A 338 -21.37 12.26 5.31
CA LYS A 338 -21.53 13.26 4.25
C LYS A 338 -21.16 12.59 2.92
N GLY A 339 -22.07 11.78 2.36
CA GLY A 339 -22.05 11.31 0.99
C GLY A 339 -20.75 10.64 0.45
N PRO A 340 -20.74 10.23 -0.83
CA PRO A 340 -19.62 9.48 -1.44
C PRO A 340 -18.33 10.29 -1.67
N SER A 341 -18.16 11.44 -1.05
CA SER A 341 -17.01 12.34 -1.23
C SER A 341 -16.42 12.87 0.08
N CYS A 342 -16.32 12.05 1.12
CA CYS A 342 -15.56 12.45 2.30
C CYS A 342 -14.06 12.51 1.91
N ARG A 343 -13.65 13.68 1.41
CA ARG A 343 -12.25 13.99 1.07
C ARG A 343 -11.61 14.63 2.27
N ARG A 344 -10.76 13.92 2.99
CA ARG A 344 -9.81 14.56 3.91
C ARG A 344 -8.60 15.08 3.15
N LYS A 345 -8.26 16.36 3.39
CA LYS A 345 -7.10 17.04 2.79
C LYS A 345 -5.78 16.76 3.49
N ASP A 346 -5.77 16.14 4.65
CA ASP A 346 -4.67 16.22 5.61
C ASP A 346 -3.83 14.94 5.76
N GLU A 347 -4.19 13.85 5.07
CA GLU A 347 -3.37 12.64 5.07
C GLU A 347 -2.50 12.55 3.81
N ILE A 348 -1.31 11.95 3.96
CA ILE A 348 -0.31 11.67 2.91
C ILE A 348 -0.89 10.92 1.70
N ASP A 349 -2.09 10.34 1.82
CA ASP A 349 -2.86 9.69 0.75
C ASP A 349 -4.03 10.58 0.29
N PHE A 350 -3.73 11.60 -0.47
CA PHE A 350 -4.75 12.40 -1.17
C PHE A 350 -5.55 11.52 -2.14
N ASN A 351 -6.87 11.51 -2.02
CA ASN A 351 -7.85 10.82 -2.88
C ASN A 351 -8.06 9.32 -2.56
N LYS A 352 -8.61 9.02 -1.38
CA LYS A 352 -9.25 7.72 -1.12
C LYS A 352 -10.76 7.87 -1.28
N ASP A 353 -11.37 7.03 -2.12
CA ASP A 353 -12.81 6.87 -2.16
C ASP A 353 -13.20 5.73 -1.21
N ILE A 354 -14.08 6.01 -0.25
CA ILE A 354 -14.68 4.98 0.61
C ILE A 354 -15.79 4.29 -0.15
N VAL A 355 -15.76 2.97 -0.19
CA VAL A 355 -16.77 2.14 -0.84
C VAL A 355 -17.40 1.20 0.17
N PHE A 356 -18.71 1.32 0.36
CA PHE A 356 -19.53 0.34 1.06
C PHE A 356 -19.93 -0.74 0.07
N ALA A 357 -19.47 -1.96 0.29
CA ALA A 357 -19.76 -3.10 -0.56
C ALA A 357 -20.68 -4.09 0.17
N ASP A 358 -21.72 -4.56 -0.51
CA ASP A 358 -22.62 -5.61 -0.05
C ASP A 358 -22.51 -6.91 -0.86
N GLY A 359 -21.44 -7.02 -1.61
CA GLY A 359 -21.05 -8.22 -2.36
C GLY A 359 -19.68 -8.09 -3.00
N MET A 360 -18.94 -9.19 -3.07
CA MET A 360 -17.61 -9.29 -3.65
C MET A 360 -17.49 -10.50 -4.53
N THR A 361 -16.75 -10.36 -5.63
CA THR A 361 -16.40 -11.48 -6.51
C THR A 361 -14.93 -11.37 -6.88
N LEU A 362 -14.19 -12.46 -6.70
CA LEU A 362 -12.81 -12.58 -7.14
C LEU A 362 -12.79 -12.97 -8.62
N VAL A 363 -12.06 -12.23 -9.45
CA VAL A 363 -11.98 -12.55 -10.88
C VAL A 363 -10.83 -13.50 -11.14
N LYS A 364 -11.13 -14.70 -11.64
CA LYS A 364 -10.13 -15.69 -12.14
C LYS A 364 -9.24 -15.03 -13.18
N ASN A 365 -7.99 -15.32 -13.18
CA ASN A 365 -6.91 -15.18 -14.16
C ASN A 365 -5.68 -14.50 -13.59
N GLY A 366 -5.17 -14.99 -12.45
CA GLY A 366 -3.85 -14.59 -11.95
C GLY A 366 -3.70 -13.11 -11.58
N GLY A 367 -4.75 -12.31 -11.82
CA GLY A 367 -4.75 -10.88 -11.51
C GLY A 367 -5.50 -10.62 -10.20
N HIS A 368 -4.97 -9.75 -9.38
CA HIS A 368 -5.56 -9.32 -8.12
C HIS A 368 -6.75 -8.38 -8.36
N VAL A 369 -7.77 -8.85 -9.11
CA VAL A 369 -8.92 -8.04 -9.52
C VAL A 369 -10.15 -8.43 -8.72
N LEU A 370 -10.77 -7.43 -8.11
CA LEU A 370 -12.06 -7.54 -7.42
C LEU A 370 -13.17 -6.91 -8.24
N ARG A 371 -14.36 -7.48 -8.10
CA ARG A 371 -15.62 -6.81 -8.40
C ARG A 371 -16.36 -6.61 -7.09
N LEU A 372 -16.67 -5.37 -6.76
CA LEU A 372 -17.42 -5.01 -5.57
C LEU A 372 -18.78 -4.45 -6.00
N ARG A 373 -19.85 -4.97 -5.40
CA ARG A 373 -21.20 -4.42 -5.54
C ARG A 373 -21.37 -3.31 -4.49
N LYS A 374 -21.61 -2.08 -4.94
CA LYS A 374 -21.81 -0.94 -4.04
C LYS A 374 -23.16 -1.03 -3.37
N HIS A 375 -23.17 -0.95 -2.05
CA HIS A 375 -24.38 -0.88 -1.24
C HIS A 375 -25.31 0.27 -1.68
N GLY A 376 -26.61 0.05 -1.67
CA GLY A 376 -27.66 1.02 -2.02
C GLY A 376 -27.81 1.33 -3.50
N SER A 377 -26.75 1.25 -4.33
CA SER A 377 -26.84 1.53 -5.77
C SER A 377 -26.86 0.29 -6.64
N GLY A 378 -26.46 -0.87 -6.11
CA GLY A 378 -26.30 -2.12 -6.85
C GLY A 378 -25.24 -2.08 -7.97
N LYS A 379 -24.57 -0.94 -8.17
CA LYS A 379 -23.53 -0.79 -9.21
C LYS A 379 -22.31 -1.58 -8.85
N THR A 380 -21.73 -2.26 -9.85
CA THR A 380 -20.49 -3.02 -9.68
C THR A 380 -19.30 -2.18 -10.10
N VAL A 381 -18.29 -2.12 -9.22
CA VAL A 381 -16.97 -1.53 -9.50
C VAL A 381 -15.96 -2.64 -9.63
N LYS A 382 -15.15 -2.58 -10.69
CA LYS A 382 -14.05 -3.51 -10.95
C LYS A 382 -12.73 -2.76 -10.89
N ALA A 383 -11.83 -3.18 -9.99
CA ALA A 383 -10.47 -2.68 -9.93
C ALA A 383 -9.50 -3.75 -9.42
N GLU A 384 -8.21 -3.52 -9.61
CA GLU A 384 -7.18 -4.29 -8.93
C GLU A 384 -7.25 -4.04 -7.43
N ALA A 385 -6.89 -5.02 -6.62
CA ALA A 385 -6.72 -4.87 -5.19
C ALA A 385 -5.26 -5.13 -4.79
N GLU A 386 -4.82 -4.46 -3.74
CA GLU A 386 -3.50 -4.67 -3.17
C GLU A 386 -3.37 -6.12 -2.66
N LYS A 387 -2.17 -6.70 -2.76
CA LYS A 387 -1.91 -8.08 -2.29
C LYS A 387 -2.27 -8.26 -0.81
N SER A 388 -2.01 -7.26 0.01
CA SER A 388 -2.37 -7.27 1.44
C SER A 388 -3.87 -7.36 1.70
N PHE A 389 -4.72 -6.88 0.79
CA PHE A 389 -6.18 -7.08 0.86
C PHE A 389 -6.53 -8.57 0.83
N PHE A 390 -5.93 -9.32 -0.10
CA PHE A 390 -6.19 -10.77 -0.23
C PHE A 390 -5.65 -11.56 0.94
N ILE A 391 -4.52 -11.14 1.52
CA ILE A 391 -3.94 -11.76 2.72
C ILE A 391 -4.86 -11.53 3.92
N ASN A 392 -5.38 -10.31 4.09
CA ASN A 392 -6.35 -9.99 5.14
C ASN A 392 -7.62 -10.84 4.97
N TYR A 393 -8.10 -10.96 3.72
CA TYR A 393 -9.26 -11.78 3.40
C TYR A 393 -9.02 -13.27 3.66
N TRP A 394 -7.83 -13.78 3.33
CA TRP A 394 -7.44 -15.15 3.65
C TRP A 394 -7.45 -15.40 5.15
N HIS A 395 -6.87 -14.53 5.96
CA HIS A 395 -6.92 -14.63 7.41
C HIS A 395 -8.35 -14.65 7.96
N LEU A 396 -9.22 -13.80 7.40
CA LEU A 396 -10.64 -13.76 7.80
C LEU A 396 -11.35 -15.10 7.52
N LEU A 397 -11.03 -15.75 6.41
CA LEU A 397 -11.62 -17.05 6.06
C LEU A 397 -11.08 -18.22 6.91
N GLU A 398 -9.84 -18.11 7.41
CA GLU A 398 -9.23 -19.13 8.30
C GLU A 398 -9.74 -19.03 9.74
N MET A 399 -10.36 -17.92 10.13
CA MET A 399 -10.94 -17.74 11.45
C MET A 399 -12.34 -18.37 11.54
N PRO A 400 -12.79 -18.77 12.74
CA PRO A 400 -14.22 -19.02 12.98
C PRO A 400 -15.04 -17.80 12.56
N ARG A 401 -16.30 -18.04 12.15
CA ARG A 401 -17.19 -16.94 11.76
C ARG A 401 -17.29 -15.92 12.89
N ILE A 402 -17.03 -14.66 12.54
CA ILE A 402 -17.09 -13.52 13.45
C ILE A 402 -18.51 -12.96 13.39
N GLU A 403 -19.13 -12.79 14.56
CA GLU A 403 -20.43 -12.15 14.67
C GLU A 403 -20.41 -10.73 14.09
N GLY A 404 -21.43 -10.36 13.32
CA GLY A 404 -21.53 -9.07 12.65
C GLY A 404 -20.78 -8.96 11.32
N VAL A 405 -20.00 -9.99 10.93
CA VAL A 405 -19.45 -10.08 9.58
C VAL A 405 -20.49 -10.71 8.65
N PRO A 406 -20.90 -10.04 7.55
CA PRO A 406 -21.94 -10.53 6.66
C PRO A 406 -21.63 -11.90 6.04
N ASP A 407 -22.63 -12.77 5.92
CA ASP A 407 -22.47 -14.14 5.37
C ASP A 407 -21.90 -14.16 3.96
N TRP A 408 -22.27 -13.20 3.11
CA TRP A 408 -21.75 -13.10 1.75
C TRP A 408 -20.22 -12.96 1.67
N VAL A 409 -19.59 -12.50 2.74
CA VAL A 409 -18.11 -12.38 2.84
C VAL A 409 -17.49 -13.76 2.85
N TYR A 410 -18.08 -14.71 3.59
CA TYR A 410 -17.61 -16.10 3.67
C TYR A 410 -18.00 -16.96 2.46
N GLU A 411 -18.99 -16.52 1.70
CA GLU A 411 -19.50 -17.22 0.51
C GLU A 411 -18.82 -16.79 -0.79
N CYS A 412 -17.92 -15.84 -0.73
CA CYS A 412 -17.23 -15.31 -1.92
C CYS A 412 -16.41 -16.43 -2.59
N LYS A 413 -16.84 -16.81 -3.79
CA LYS A 413 -16.17 -17.80 -4.62
C LYS A 413 -15.24 -17.12 -5.61
N ALA A 414 -14.08 -17.74 -5.89
CA ALA A 414 -13.27 -17.40 -7.04
C ALA A 414 -14.01 -17.82 -8.32
N LEU A 415 -14.28 -16.88 -9.23
CA LEU A 415 -14.83 -17.15 -10.55
C LEU A 415 -13.73 -17.52 -11.54
#